data_46608ee27728052055155cea5eee0d39
#
_entry.id   46608ee27728052055155cea5eee0d39
#
_cell.length_a   1.000
_cell.length_b   1.000
_cell.length_c   1.000
_cell.angle_alpha   90.00
_cell.angle_beta   90.00
_cell.angle_gamma   90.00
#
_symmetry.space_group_name_H-M   'P 1'
#
loop_
_entity.id
_entity.type
_entity.pdbx_description
1 polymer ?
#
loop_
_entity_poly.entity_id
_entity_poly.type
_entity_poly.pdbx_seq_one_letter_code
_entity_poly.pdbx_strand_id
1 'polypeptide(L)'
;GSEMCIRDRYNDAVSFIKRAGKLEKKDKPDKAKKLYSSAFNKLKAAHAKDKKNPDILNYMGFTSRKTGNFDKAEEYYLEGLSINPKHNGINEYLGELYVATNRLDLAKERLKVLEKCNCEEYDELKQVIDGTRKSKY
;
A
#
# COMPACT_ATOMS: atom_id res chain seq x y z
N GLY A 1 -21.38 0.66 -23.66
CA GLY A 1 -21.43 1.15 -22.32
C GLY A 1 -20.16 1.89 -21.96
N SER A 2 -20.34 2.91 -21.18
CA SER A 2 -19.24 3.70 -20.72
C SER A 2 -18.44 2.89 -19.68
N GLU A 3 -17.52 2.09 -20.15
CA GLU A 3 -16.59 1.45 -19.22
C GLU A 3 -15.59 2.51 -18.75
N MET A 4 -15.52 2.71 -17.45
CA MET A 4 -14.48 3.54 -16.87
C MET A 4 -13.13 2.92 -17.20
N CYS A 5 -12.20 3.71 -17.73
CA CYS A 5 -10.88 3.20 -18.08
C CYS A 5 -10.09 2.86 -16.82
N ILE A 6 -9.03 2.08 -16.99
CA ILE A 6 -8.20 1.60 -15.87
C ILE A 6 -7.64 2.79 -15.08
N ARG A 7 -7.18 3.84 -15.79
CA ARG A 7 -6.64 5.04 -15.15
C ARG A 7 -7.68 5.74 -14.27
N ASP A 8 -8.92 5.84 -14.75
CA ASP A 8 -9.99 6.51 -13.99
C ASP A 8 -10.34 5.72 -12.74
N ARG A 9 -10.41 4.40 -12.83
CA ARG A 9 -10.66 3.55 -11.67
C ARG A 9 -9.53 3.66 -10.65
N TYR A 10 -8.30 3.69 -11.12
CA TYR A 10 -7.12 3.88 -10.27
C TYR A 10 -7.17 5.24 -9.58
N ASN A 11 -7.44 6.31 -10.33
CA ASN A 11 -7.49 7.66 -9.77
C ASN A 11 -8.62 7.81 -8.76
N ASP A 12 -9.78 7.22 -9.01
CA ASP A 12 -10.89 7.20 -8.05
C ASP A 12 -10.49 6.49 -6.77
N ALA A 13 -9.82 5.34 -6.90
CA ALA A 13 -9.37 4.60 -5.74
C ALA A 13 -8.37 5.41 -4.91
N VAL A 14 -7.41 6.08 -5.55
CA VAL A 14 -6.44 6.94 -4.86
C VAL A 14 -7.15 8.08 -4.14
N SER A 15 -8.15 8.69 -4.78
CA SER A 15 -8.97 9.74 -4.15
C SER A 15 -9.67 9.22 -2.90
N PHE A 16 -10.26 8.03 -2.96
CA PHE A 16 -10.92 7.41 -1.80
C PHE A 16 -9.93 7.14 -0.68
N ILE A 17 -8.72 6.68 -1.01
CA ILE A 17 -7.66 6.43 -0.02
C ILE A 17 -7.28 7.73 0.70
N LYS A 18 -7.12 8.83 -0.04
CA LYS A 18 -6.81 10.13 0.56
C LYS A 18 -7.92 10.61 1.48
N ARG A 19 -9.17 10.46 1.07
CA ARG A 19 -10.33 10.83 1.88
C ARG A 19 -10.42 9.96 3.14
N ALA A 20 -10.13 8.66 3.00
CA ALA A 20 -10.10 7.75 4.14
C ALA A 20 -9.04 8.19 5.16
N GLY A 21 -7.85 8.56 4.70
CA GLY A 21 -6.78 9.06 5.57
C GLY A 21 -7.20 10.31 6.34
N LYS A 22 -7.94 11.22 5.71
CA LYS A 22 -8.47 12.41 6.37
C LYS A 22 -9.51 12.05 7.44
N LEU A 23 -10.35 11.04 7.16
CA LEU A 23 -11.33 10.57 8.13
C LEU A 23 -10.65 9.93 9.34
N GLU A 24 -9.55 9.20 9.15
CA GLU A 24 -8.78 8.66 10.26
C GLU A 24 -8.24 9.78 11.16
N LYS A 25 -7.74 10.85 10.56
CA LYS A 25 -7.23 12.01 11.32
C LYS A 25 -8.35 12.73 12.10
N LYS A 26 -9.60 12.59 11.66
CA LYS A 26 -10.77 13.16 12.35
C LYS A 26 -11.39 12.17 13.33
N ASP A 27 -10.70 11.07 13.62
CA ASP A 27 -11.16 10.03 14.53
C ASP A 27 -12.48 9.39 14.09
N LYS A 28 -12.58 9.12 12.78
CA LYS A 28 -13.73 8.44 12.17
C LYS A 28 -13.29 7.15 11.47
N PRO A 29 -12.81 6.16 12.24
CA PRO A 29 -12.21 4.95 11.65
C PRO A 29 -13.19 4.09 10.87
N ASP A 30 -14.47 4.02 11.28
CA ASP A 30 -15.45 3.19 10.59
C ASP A 30 -15.76 3.74 9.19
N LYS A 31 -15.89 5.05 9.06
CA LYS A 31 -16.09 5.69 7.76
C LYS A 31 -14.87 5.55 6.87
N ALA A 32 -13.67 5.68 7.46
CA ALA A 32 -12.42 5.47 6.74
C ALA A 32 -12.35 4.05 6.17
N LYS A 33 -12.68 3.06 7.00
CA LYS A 33 -12.64 1.65 6.59
C LYS A 33 -13.55 1.38 5.41
N LYS A 34 -14.75 1.98 5.39
CA LYS A 34 -15.68 1.84 4.26
C LYS A 34 -15.08 2.39 2.96
N LEU A 35 -14.39 3.55 3.04
CA LEU A 35 -13.73 4.12 1.87
C LEU A 35 -12.56 3.27 1.40
N TYR A 36 -11.78 2.71 2.32
CA TYR A 36 -10.71 1.79 1.95
C TYR A 36 -11.26 0.55 1.24
N SER A 37 -12.37 0.01 1.71
CA SER A 37 -13.01 -1.14 1.07
C SER A 37 -13.53 -0.79 -0.33
N SER A 38 -14.12 0.40 -0.49
CA SER A 38 -14.58 0.88 -1.80
C SER A 38 -13.40 1.09 -2.75
N ALA A 39 -12.30 1.65 -2.25
CA ALA A 39 -11.07 1.81 -3.03
C ALA A 39 -10.54 0.46 -3.50
N PHE A 40 -10.50 -0.51 -2.60
CA PHE A 40 -10.04 -1.87 -2.94
C PHE A 40 -10.88 -2.47 -4.08
N ASN A 41 -12.20 -2.32 -4.04
CA ASN A 41 -13.06 -2.86 -5.09
C ASN A 41 -12.78 -2.22 -6.46
N LYS A 42 -12.50 -0.92 -6.49
CA LYS A 42 -12.12 -0.22 -7.72
C LYS A 42 -10.76 -0.71 -8.23
N LEU A 43 -9.81 -0.90 -7.33
CA LEU A 43 -8.49 -1.41 -7.68
C LEU A 43 -8.56 -2.85 -8.21
N LYS A 44 -9.39 -3.68 -7.59
CA LYS A 44 -9.61 -5.06 -8.04
C LYS A 44 -10.15 -5.09 -9.47
N ALA A 45 -11.09 -4.20 -9.78
CA ALA A 45 -11.63 -4.10 -11.14
C ALA A 45 -10.56 -3.62 -12.14
N ALA A 46 -9.71 -2.66 -11.74
CA ALA A 46 -8.60 -2.21 -12.58
C ALA A 46 -7.57 -3.31 -12.77
N HIS A 47 -7.25 -4.05 -11.72
CA HIS A 47 -6.31 -5.17 -11.78
C HIS A 47 -6.76 -6.26 -12.75
N ALA A 48 -8.06 -6.55 -12.79
CA ALA A 48 -8.60 -7.56 -13.71
C ALA A 48 -8.28 -7.24 -15.17
N LYS A 49 -8.11 -5.96 -15.51
CA LYS A 49 -7.80 -5.50 -16.87
C LYS A 49 -6.32 -5.16 -17.08
N ASP A 50 -5.54 -5.02 -16.01
CA ASP A 50 -4.13 -4.65 -16.07
C ASP A 50 -3.37 -5.39 -14.96
N LYS A 51 -3.21 -6.70 -15.16
CA LYS A 51 -2.72 -7.62 -14.12
C LYS A 51 -1.24 -7.44 -13.78
N LYS A 52 -0.47 -6.77 -14.63
CA LYS A 52 0.98 -6.59 -14.42
C LYS A 52 1.33 -5.16 -14.04
N ASN A 53 0.42 -4.49 -13.35
CA ASN A 53 0.64 -3.11 -12.89
C ASN A 53 0.96 -3.12 -11.39
N PRO A 54 2.23 -2.91 -11.01
CA PRO A 54 2.59 -2.94 -9.59
C PRO A 54 2.00 -1.79 -8.79
N ASP A 55 1.67 -0.65 -9.40
CA ASP A 55 1.03 0.46 -8.68
C ASP A 55 -0.36 0.06 -8.19
N ILE A 56 -1.11 -0.67 -9.01
CA ILE A 56 -2.42 -1.18 -8.60
C ILE A 56 -2.25 -2.17 -7.44
N LEU A 57 -1.30 -3.10 -7.55
CA LEU A 57 -1.03 -4.08 -6.50
C LEU A 57 -0.56 -3.44 -5.21
N ASN A 58 0.21 -2.36 -5.30
CA ASN A 58 0.63 -1.60 -4.12
C ASN A 58 -0.57 -1.09 -3.33
N TYR A 59 -1.54 -0.48 -3.99
CA TYR A 59 -2.71 0.05 -3.30
C TYR A 59 -3.71 -1.05 -2.92
N MET A 60 -3.75 -2.17 -3.63
CA MET A 60 -4.52 -3.34 -3.18
C MET A 60 -3.95 -3.87 -1.86
N GLY A 61 -2.64 -3.92 -1.73
CA GLY A 61 -1.97 -4.27 -0.49
C GLY A 61 -2.28 -3.28 0.62
N PHE A 62 -2.15 -1.99 0.32
CA PHE A 62 -2.41 -0.92 1.28
C PHE A 62 -3.84 -0.97 1.82
N THR A 63 -4.83 -1.04 0.94
CA THR A 63 -6.24 -1.06 1.35
C THR A 63 -6.60 -2.36 2.09
N SER A 64 -5.99 -3.48 1.72
CA SER A 64 -6.17 -4.73 2.45
C SER A 64 -5.66 -4.61 3.88
N ARG A 65 -4.48 -4.00 4.06
CA ARG A 65 -3.94 -3.79 5.40
C ARG A 65 -4.82 -2.87 6.23
N LYS A 66 -5.29 -1.77 5.64
CA LYS A 66 -6.15 -0.80 6.33
C LYS A 66 -7.49 -1.40 6.76
N THR A 67 -7.94 -2.44 6.10
CA THR A 67 -9.16 -3.17 6.47
C THR A 67 -8.89 -4.40 7.32
N GLY A 68 -7.65 -4.59 7.78
CA GLY A 68 -7.29 -5.66 8.71
C GLY A 68 -6.87 -6.97 8.05
N ASN A 69 -6.70 -7.00 6.74
CA ASN A 69 -6.40 -8.19 5.96
C ASN A 69 -4.89 -8.28 5.68
N PHE A 70 -4.11 -8.51 6.73
CA PHE A 70 -2.64 -8.44 6.65
C PHE A 70 -2.05 -9.52 5.73
N ASP A 71 -2.59 -10.73 5.76
CA ASP A 71 -2.09 -11.81 4.91
C ASP A 71 -2.30 -11.50 3.43
N LYS A 72 -3.47 -10.99 3.08
CA LYS A 72 -3.75 -10.58 1.70
C LYS A 72 -2.90 -9.38 1.29
N ALA A 73 -2.69 -8.44 2.19
CA ALA A 73 -1.83 -7.30 1.92
C ALA A 73 -0.44 -7.77 1.51
N GLU A 74 0.13 -8.70 2.26
CA GLU A 74 1.45 -9.25 1.95
C GLU A 74 1.46 -9.94 0.59
N GLU A 75 0.44 -10.74 0.28
CA GLU A 75 0.34 -11.41 -1.02
C GLU A 75 0.36 -10.42 -2.19
N TYR A 76 -0.41 -9.34 -2.09
CA TYR A 76 -0.46 -8.32 -3.14
C TYR A 76 0.88 -7.60 -3.30
N TYR A 77 1.53 -7.26 -2.18
CA TYR A 77 2.86 -6.64 -2.23
C TYR A 77 3.89 -7.56 -2.87
N LEU A 78 3.89 -8.83 -2.50
CA LEU A 78 4.84 -9.79 -3.08
C LEU A 78 4.60 -10.00 -4.56
N GLU A 79 3.34 -10.03 -4.99
CA GLU A 79 3.01 -10.10 -6.42
C GLU A 79 3.54 -8.85 -7.15
N GLY A 80 3.36 -7.68 -6.57
CA GLY A 80 3.89 -6.44 -7.15
C GLY A 80 5.41 -6.46 -7.26
N LEU A 81 6.11 -6.98 -6.26
CA LEU A 81 7.57 -7.11 -6.29
C LEU A 81 8.04 -8.14 -7.31
N SER A 82 7.23 -9.15 -7.62
CA SER A 82 7.57 -10.10 -8.68
C SER A 82 7.59 -9.42 -10.05
N ILE A 83 6.80 -8.36 -10.22
CA ILE A 83 6.73 -7.58 -11.45
C ILE A 83 7.83 -6.50 -11.48
N ASN A 84 7.96 -5.74 -10.37
CA ASN A 84 8.99 -4.72 -10.22
C ASN A 84 9.64 -4.81 -8.84
N PRO A 85 10.76 -5.54 -8.72
CA PRO A 85 11.42 -5.74 -7.42
C PRO A 85 11.91 -4.45 -6.76
N LYS A 86 12.06 -3.37 -7.52
CA LYS A 86 12.55 -2.09 -7.01
C LYS A 86 11.45 -1.04 -6.83
N HIS A 87 10.17 -1.46 -6.88
CA HIS A 87 9.07 -0.53 -6.68
C HIS A 87 9.18 0.15 -5.30
N ASN A 88 9.37 1.46 -5.29
CA ASN A 88 9.63 2.19 -4.05
C ASN A 88 8.47 2.08 -3.05
N GLY A 89 7.25 2.31 -3.50
CA GLY A 89 6.07 2.27 -2.63
C GLY A 89 5.87 0.89 -2.00
N ILE A 90 5.98 -0.16 -2.79
CA ILE A 90 5.78 -1.53 -2.28
C ILE A 90 6.87 -1.89 -1.27
N ASN A 91 8.14 -1.58 -1.57
CA ASN A 91 9.22 -1.87 -0.64
C ASN A 91 9.02 -1.15 0.69
N GLU A 92 8.56 0.10 0.68
CA GLU A 92 8.27 0.82 1.91
C GLU A 92 7.08 0.21 2.64
N TYR A 93 5.95 0.01 1.97
CA TYR A 93 4.73 -0.48 2.60
C TYR A 93 4.88 -1.90 3.14
N LEU A 94 5.51 -2.78 2.36
CA LEU A 94 5.78 -4.14 2.81
C LEU A 94 6.76 -4.15 3.98
N GLY A 95 7.79 -3.29 3.93
CA GLY A 95 8.72 -3.13 5.04
C GLY A 95 8.02 -2.72 6.31
N GLU A 96 7.10 -1.76 6.25
CA GLU A 96 6.33 -1.33 7.42
C GLU A 96 5.39 -2.45 7.92
N LEU A 97 4.81 -3.23 7.01
CA LEU A 97 4.00 -4.39 7.38
C LEU A 97 4.85 -5.42 8.14
N TYR A 98 6.06 -5.66 7.68
CA TYR A 98 6.99 -6.57 8.37
C TYR A 98 7.33 -6.07 9.77
N VAL A 99 7.56 -4.77 9.95
CA VAL A 99 7.77 -4.20 11.29
C VAL A 99 6.55 -4.44 12.17
N ALA A 100 5.36 -4.16 11.65
CA ALA A 100 4.11 -4.31 12.39
C ALA A 100 3.81 -5.76 12.78
N THR A 101 4.31 -6.74 12.03
CA THR A 101 4.12 -8.16 12.29
C THR A 101 5.35 -8.82 12.90
N ASN A 102 6.26 -8.02 13.46
CA ASN A 102 7.44 -8.48 14.19
C ASN A 102 8.41 -9.33 13.34
N ARG A 103 8.58 -8.93 12.08
CA ARG A 103 9.52 -9.57 11.15
C ARG A 103 10.57 -8.55 10.71
N LEU A 104 11.33 -8.06 11.69
CA LEU A 104 12.26 -6.96 11.51
C LEU A 104 13.35 -7.24 10.47
N ASP A 105 13.85 -8.48 10.40
CA ASP A 105 14.88 -8.84 9.43
C ASP A 105 14.38 -8.68 8.00
N LEU A 106 13.12 -9.06 7.73
CA LEU A 106 12.52 -8.89 6.42
C LEU A 106 12.30 -7.40 6.09
N ALA A 107 11.96 -6.59 7.10
CA ALA A 107 11.83 -5.15 6.92
C ALA A 107 13.17 -4.52 6.51
N LYS A 108 14.26 -4.97 7.14
CA LYS A 108 15.60 -4.48 6.81
C LYS A 108 16.02 -4.85 5.38
N GLU A 109 15.59 -6.02 4.89
CA GLU A 109 15.82 -6.39 3.50
C GLU A 109 15.13 -5.42 2.53
N ARG A 110 13.90 -5.01 2.86
CA ARG A 110 13.19 -4.01 2.05
C ARG A 110 13.89 -2.65 2.08
N LEU A 111 14.38 -2.27 3.25
CA LEU A 111 15.15 -1.02 3.38
C LEU A 111 16.41 -1.04 2.51
N LYS A 112 17.08 -2.17 2.47
CA LYS A 112 18.30 -2.31 1.66
C LYS A 112 18.01 -2.11 0.18
N VAL A 113 16.88 -2.61 -0.32
CA VAL A 113 16.48 -2.39 -1.72
C VAL A 113 16.28 -0.91 -2.00
N LEU A 114 15.79 -0.13 -1.03
CA LEU A 114 15.55 1.32 -1.17
C LEU A 114 16.82 2.17 -1.00
N GLU A 115 17.95 1.58 -0.63
CA GLU A 115 19.15 2.31 -0.19
C GLU A 115 19.63 3.37 -1.19
N LYS A 116 19.48 3.13 -2.49
CA LYS A 116 19.93 4.04 -3.53
C LYS A 116 18.81 4.78 -4.24
N CYS A 117 17.60 4.74 -3.71
CA CYS A 117 16.45 5.35 -4.39
C CYS A 117 16.47 6.88 -4.34
N ASN A 118 17.16 7.47 -3.37
CA ASN A 118 17.12 8.92 -3.10
C ASN A 118 15.67 9.40 -2.99
N CYS A 119 14.87 8.72 -2.17
CA CYS A 119 13.42 8.90 -2.11
C CYS A 119 12.90 8.92 -0.67
N GLU A 120 11.72 9.48 -0.46
CA GLU A 120 11.07 9.56 0.85
C GLU A 120 10.79 8.19 1.45
N GLU A 121 10.52 7.20 0.61
CA GLU A 121 10.19 5.85 1.05
C GLU A 121 11.31 5.23 1.88
N TYR A 122 12.57 5.49 1.50
CA TYR A 122 13.71 5.04 2.31
C TYR A 122 13.69 5.68 3.70
N ASP A 123 13.54 6.99 3.75
CA ASP A 123 13.58 7.72 5.02
C ASP A 123 12.42 7.31 5.93
N GLU A 124 11.24 7.15 5.37
CA GLU A 124 10.05 6.75 6.13
C GLU A 124 10.20 5.34 6.70
N LEU A 125 10.64 4.39 5.88
CA LEU A 125 10.84 3.02 6.36
C LEU A 125 11.95 2.94 7.41
N LYS A 126 13.05 3.66 7.19
CA LYS A 126 14.15 3.70 8.17
C LYS A 126 13.68 4.19 9.53
N GLN A 127 12.88 5.25 9.55
CA GLN A 127 12.35 5.79 10.79
C GLN A 127 11.42 4.81 11.51
N VAL A 128 10.59 4.08 10.76
CA VAL A 128 9.72 3.06 11.33
C VAL A 128 10.54 1.91 11.93
N ILE A 129 11.57 1.45 11.21
CA ILE A 129 12.47 0.40 11.70
C ILE A 129 13.21 0.86 12.96
N ASP A 130 13.70 2.09 12.97
CA ASP A 130 14.45 2.66 14.11
C ASP A 130 13.53 2.99 15.31
N GLY A 131 12.22 2.97 15.13
CA GLY A 131 11.27 3.27 16.19
C GLY A 131 11.07 4.77 16.44
N THR A 132 11.58 5.64 15.57
CA THR A 132 11.44 7.10 15.71
C THR A 132 10.16 7.63 15.09
N ARG A 133 9.42 6.78 14.40
CA ARG A 133 8.16 7.13 13.76
C ARG A 133 7.23 5.93 13.78
N LYS A 134 5.95 6.16 14.07
CA LYS A 134 4.95 5.11 13.96
C LYS A 134 4.58 4.90 12.50
N SER A 135 4.29 3.65 12.12
CA SER A 135 3.74 3.35 10.82
C SER A 135 2.41 4.08 10.65
N LYS A 136 2.15 4.55 9.42
CA LYS A 136 0.89 5.20 9.07
C LYS A 136 -0.29 4.22 9.02
N TYR A 137 0.00 2.96 9.11
CA TYR A 137 -0.97 1.92 8.80
C TYR A 137 -1.35 1.09 10.00
#